data_5a844405b0c2bfa9b8c4255af1497a46
#
_entry.id   5a844405b0c2bfa9b8c4255af1497a46
#
_cell.length_a   1.000
_cell.length_b   1.000
_cell.length_c   1.000
_cell.angle_alpha   90.00
_cell.angle_beta   90.00
_cell.angle_gamma   90.00
#
_symmetry.space_group_name_H-M   'P 1'
#
loop_
_entity.id
_entity.type
_entity.pdbx_description
1 polymer ?
#
loop_
_entity_poly.entity_id
_entity_poly.type
_entity_poly.pdbx_seq_one_letter_code
_entity_poly.pdbx_strand_id
1 'polypeptide(L)'
;EFRRVLFRSTLWPESPQRTRNIVEFYYPEDICHFEADFVAAHQAAYMETAIEDDEIAERMDQGRRHLMRSNALHENGPVHDPMERGLNYFYNYYDNWIITR
;
A
#
# COMPACT_ATOMS: atom_id res chain seq x y z
N GLU A 1 -20.51 7.33 -20.41
CA GLU A 1 -19.87 8.19 -19.41
C GLU A 1 -19.35 7.32 -18.27
N PHE A 2 -18.03 7.15 -18.17
CA PHE A 2 -17.45 6.39 -17.07
C PHE A 2 -17.62 7.24 -15.80
N ARG A 3 -18.51 6.84 -14.91
CA ARG A 3 -18.63 7.38 -13.55
C ARG A 3 -17.34 7.04 -12.82
N ARG A 4 -16.43 8.01 -12.72
CA ARG A 4 -15.12 7.79 -12.06
C ARG A 4 -15.31 7.88 -10.55
N VAL A 5 -15.25 6.73 -9.90
CA VAL A 5 -14.96 6.69 -8.48
C VAL A 5 -13.46 6.90 -8.31
N LEU A 6 -13.09 7.83 -7.46
CA LEU A 6 -11.69 8.10 -7.13
C LEU A 6 -11.46 7.74 -5.67
N PHE A 7 -10.28 7.26 -5.36
CA PHE A 7 -9.86 7.13 -3.97
C PHE A 7 -8.48 7.74 -3.77
N ARG A 8 -8.20 8.15 -2.55
CA ARG A 8 -6.89 8.61 -2.10
C ARG A 8 -6.46 7.79 -0.90
N SER A 9 -5.26 7.25 -0.95
CA SER A 9 -4.61 6.60 0.17
C SER A 9 -3.52 7.52 0.72
N THR A 10 -3.53 7.75 2.02
CA THR A 10 -2.51 8.53 2.73
C THR A 10 -1.85 7.63 3.77
N LEU A 11 -0.55 7.42 3.64
CA LEU A 11 0.23 6.65 4.59
C LEU A 11 0.76 7.56 5.70
N TRP A 12 0.39 7.27 6.93
CA TRP A 12 0.83 8.01 8.11
C TRP A 12 1.70 7.13 8.98
N PRO A 13 3.03 7.33 9.00
CA PRO A 13 3.93 6.54 9.85
C PRO A 13 3.73 6.90 11.32
N GLU A 14 3.43 5.90 12.14
CA GLU A 14 3.26 6.05 13.60
C GLU A 14 4.49 5.56 14.37
N SER A 15 5.16 4.53 13.86
CA SER A 15 6.39 3.97 14.42
C SER A 15 7.15 3.19 13.33
N PRO A 16 8.39 2.73 13.58
CA PRO A 16 9.12 1.90 12.62
C PRO A 16 8.39 0.62 12.16
N GLN A 17 7.43 0.14 12.96
CA GLN A 17 6.68 -1.08 12.68
C GLN A 17 5.19 -0.84 12.45
N ARG A 18 4.75 0.41 12.43
CA ARG A 18 3.33 0.73 12.31
C ARG A 18 3.09 1.94 11.44
N THR A 19 2.31 1.74 10.41
CA THR A 19 1.82 2.79 9.52
C THR A 19 0.30 2.74 9.49
N ARG A 20 -0.34 3.88 9.62
CA ARG A 20 -1.78 4.02 9.42
C ARG A 20 -2.03 4.36 7.97
N ASN A 21 -2.88 3.58 7.30
CA ASN A 21 -3.37 3.89 5.97
C ASN A 21 -4.76 4.52 6.09
N ILE A 22 -4.90 5.76 5.61
CA ILE A 22 -6.17 6.49 5.58
C ILE A 22 -6.65 6.50 4.15
N VAL A 23 -7.80 5.87 3.90
CA VAL A 23 -8.38 5.76 2.57
C VAL A 23 -9.65 6.58 2.49
N GLU A 24 -9.69 7.53 1.56
CA GLU A 24 -10.82 8.40 1.29
C GLU A 24 -11.39 8.06 -0.09
N PHE A 25 -12.68 7.85 -0.17
CA PHE A 25 -13.39 7.57 -1.42
C PHE A 25 -14.20 8.79 -1.86
N TYR A 26 -14.11 9.10 -3.13
CA TYR A 26 -14.80 10.21 -3.75
C TYR A 26 -15.75 9.68 -4.82
N TYR A 27 -17.02 9.92 -4.64
CA TYR A 27 -18.07 9.52 -5.55
C TYR A 27 -18.72 10.75 -6.17
N PRO A 28 -19.22 10.67 -7.43
CA PRO A 28 -20.14 11.66 -7.96
C PRO A 28 -21.35 11.85 -7.04
N GLU A 29 -21.90 13.06 -7.02
CA GLU A 29 -22.99 13.44 -6.10
C GLU A 29 -24.23 12.57 -6.26
N ASP A 30 -24.58 12.24 -7.51
CA ASP A 30 -25.70 11.36 -7.83
C ASP A 30 -25.52 9.94 -7.25
N ILE A 31 -24.30 9.39 -7.28
CA ILE A 31 -24.00 8.09 -6.68
C ILE A 31 -24.13 8.18 -5.15
N CYS A 32 -23.60 9.22 -4.53
CA CYS A 32 -23.71 9.41 -3.08
C CYS A 32 -25.16 9.48 -2.61
N HIS A 33 -26.04 10.14 -3.39
CA HIS A 33 -27.42 10.35 -2.98
C HIS A 33 -28.36 9.18 -3.32
N PHE A 34 -28.12 8.47 -4.41
CA PHE A 34 -29.10 7.51 -4.93
C PHE A 34 -28.61 6.07 -4.99
N GLU A 35 -27.32 5.81 -4.77
CA GLU A 35 -26.73 4.47 -4.92
C GLU A 35 -25.95 4.04 -3.65
N ALA A 36 -26.58 4.19 -2.47
CA ALA A 36 -25.94 3.87 -1.19
C ALA A 36 -25.44 2.41 -1.11
N ASP A 37 -26.18 1.47 -1.69
CA ASP A 37 -25.77 0.05 -1.71
C ASP A 37 -24.53 -0.16 -2.58
N PHE A 38 -24.40 0.55 -3.70
CA PHE A 38 -23.20 0.53 -4.53
C PHE A 38 -21.99 1.07 -3.75
N VAL A 39 -22.15 2.20 -3.06
CA VAL A 39 -21.08 2.81 -2.25
C VAL A 39 -20.61 1.82 -1.18
N ALA A 40 -21.55 1.21 -0.46
CA ALA A 40 -21.24 0.24 0.59
C ALA A 40 -20.52 -1.00 0.03
N ALA A 41 -21.00 -1.56 -1.07
CA ALA A 41 -20.39 -2.72 -1.72
C ALA A 41 -18.98 -2.41 -2.24
N HIS A 42 -18.78 -1.25 -2.85
CA HIS A 42 -17.48 -0.82 -3.34
C HIS A 42 -16.45 -0.65 -2.22
N GLN A 43 -16.86 -0.01 -1.11
CA GLN A 43 -15.99 0.15 0.06
C GLN A 43 -15.68 -1.20 0.72
N ALA A 44 -16.66 -2.10 0.82
CA ALA A 44 -16.47 -3.44 1.37
C ALA A 44 -15.47 -4.27 0.53
N ALA A 45 -15.60 -4.23 -0.78
CA ALA A 45 -14.66 -4.92 -1.69
C ALA A 45 -13.22 -4.40 -1.55
N TYR A 46 -13.04 -3.08 -1.39
CA TYR A 46 -11.73 -2.50 -1.12
C TYR A 46 -11.17 -2.99 0.22
N MET A 47 -11.99 -2.98 1.28
CA MET A 47 -11.57 -3.41 2.61
C MET A 47 -11.18 -4.89 2.65
N GLU A 48 -11.90 -5.75 1.94
CA GLU A 48 -11.56 -7.17 1.83
C GLU A 48 -10.16 -7.36 1.24
N THR A 49 -9.87 -6.70 0.13
CA THR A 49 -8.54 -6.73 -0.50
C THR A 49 -7.46 -6.15 0.42
N ALA A 50 -7.74 -5.02 1.09
CA ALA A 50 -6.78 -4.39 1.99
C ALA A 50 -6.43 -5.29 3.19
N ILE A 51 -7.40 -5.99 3.75
CA ILE A 51 -7.17 -6.94 4.86
C ILE A 51 -6.30 -8.12 4.40
N GLU A 52 -6.57 -8.67 3.22
CA GLU A 52 -5.76 -9.74 2.63
C GLU A 52 -4.31 -9.29 2.41
N ASP A 53 -4.10 -8.12 1.86
CA ASP A 53 -2.77 -7.54 1.64
C ASP A 53 -2.03 -7.26 2.97
N ASP A 54 -2.72 -6.78 3.99
CA ASP A 54 -2.15 -6.53 5.32
C ASP A 54 -1.66 -7.82 5.97
N GLU A 55 -2.40 -8.92 5.86
CA GLU A 55 -1.97 -10.22 6.38
C GLU A 55 -0.67 -10.71 5.72
N ILE A 56 -0.55 -10.52 4.40
CA ILE A 56 0.66 -10.88 3.66
C ILE A 56 1.82 -9.99 4.09
N ALA A 57 1.59 -8.68 4.19
CA ALA A 57 2.59 -7.70 4.61
C ALA A 57 3.13 -7.98 6.02
N GLU A 58 2.26 -8.35 6.97
CA GLU A 58 2.67 -8.73 8.33
C GLU A 58 3.57 -9.98 8.34
N ARG A 59 3.22 -11.01 7.56
CA ARG A 59 4.04 -12.22 7.43
C ARG A 59 5.40 -11.92 6.82
N MET A 60 5.44 -11.09 5.79
CA MET A 60 6.69 -10.64 5.16
C MET A 60 7.56 -9.85 6.15
N ASP A 61 6.98 -8.94 6.93
CA ASP A 61 7.71 -8.17 7.93
C ASP A 61 8.31 -9.06 9.04
N GLN A 62 7.57 -10.06 9.50
CA GLN A 62 8.07 -11.06 10.45
C GLN A 62 9.26 -11.83 9.87
N GLY A 63 9.17 -12.27 8.62
CA GLY A 63 10.26 -12.96 7.92
C GLY A 63 11.50 -12.07 7.79
N ARG A 64 11.35 -10.82 7.37
CA ARG A 64 12.44 -9.84 7.26
C ARG A 64 13.11 -9.57 8.60
N ARG A 65 12.35 -9.41 9.67
CA ARG A 65 12.90 -9.25 11.04
C ARG A 65 13.72 -10.45 11.48
N HIS A 66 13.29 -11.65 11.13
CA HIS A 66 14.04 -12.86 11.41
C HIS A 66 15.39 -12.86 10.66
N LEU A 67 15.39 -12.55 9.38
CA LEU A 67 16.58 -12.44 8.56
C LEU A 67 17.53 -11.35 9.05
N MET A 68 17.00 -10.20 9.49
CA MET A 68 17.82 -9.14 10.09
C MET A 68 18.52 -9.59 11.37
N ARG A 69 17.81 -10.31 12.27
CA ARG A 69 18.38 -10.81 13.52
C ARG A 69 19.48 -11.85 13.31
N SER A 70 19.35 -12.65 12.26
CA SER A 70 20.36 -13.64 11.86
C SER A 70 21.49 -13.08 10.99
N ASN A 71 21.48 -11.77 10.73
CA ASN A 71 22.38 -11.07 9.81
C ASN A 71 22.38 -11.67 8.38
N ALA A 72 21.24 -12.21 7.97
CA ALA A 72 21.06 -12.84 6.66
C ALA A 72 20.31 -11.96 5.63
N LEU A 73 19.86 -10.76 6.03
CA LEU A 73 19.20 -9.84 5.15
C LEU A 73 20.23 -8.93 4.49
N HIS A 74 20.52 -9.16 3.21
CA HIS A 74 21.52 -8.40 2.46
C HIS A 74 20.94 -7.64 1.26
N GLU A 75 19.69 -7.94 0.87
CA GLU A 75 19.11 -7.42 -0.37
C GLU A 75 17.64 -7.06 -0.19
N ASN A 76 17.17 -6.12 -1.03
CA ASN A 76 15.75 -5.90 -1.24
C ASN A 76 15.15 -7.11 -1.97
N GLY A 77 13.84 -7.31 -1.84
CA GLY A 77 13.14 -8.37 -2.55
C GLY A 77 13.29 -8.25 -4.08
N PRO A 78 12.97 -9.32 -4.83
CA PRO A 78 13.02 -9.28 -6.28
C PRO A 78 12.03 -8.25 -6.84
N VAL A 79 12.43 -7.59 -7.93
CA VAL A 79 11.61 -6.65 -8.67
C VAL A 79 11.34 -7.20 -10.06
N HIS A 80 10.09 -7.25 -10.48
CA HIS A 80 9.67 -7.79 -11.77
C HIS A 80 9.69 -6.69 -12.86
N ASP A 81 10.78 -6.60 -13.63
CA ASP A 81 10.85 -5.71 -14.79
C ASP A 81 10.16 -6.37 -16.01
N PRO A 82 9.36 -5.64 -16.80
CA PRO A 82 9.12 -4.19 -16.74
C PRO A 82 7.96 -3.74 -15.85
N MET A 83 7.21 -4.65 -15.23
CA MET A 83 5.94 -4.32 -14.54
C MET A 83 6.15 -3.48 -13.28
N GLU A 84 7.26 -3.71 -12.57
CA GLU A 84 7.59 -3.03 -11.32
C GLU A 84 8.76 -2.04 -11.45
N ARG A 85 8.96 -1.48 -12.64
CA ARG A 85 10.06 -0.53 -12.88
C ARG A 85 10.04 0.69 -11.97
N GLY A 86 8.85 1.15 -11.56
CA GLY A 86 8.68 2.21 -10.59
C GLY A 86 9.24 1.89 -9.21
N LEU A 87 9.24 0.63 -8.81
CA LEU A 87 9.80 0.16 -7.54
C LEU A 87 11.32 0.29 -7.52
N ASN A 88 12.00 -0.04 -8.63
CA ASN A 88 13.44 0.19 -8.78
C ASN A 88 13.81 1.68 -8.68
N TYR A 89 12.99 2.54 -9.30
CA TYR A 89 13.18 3.98 -9.20
C TYR A 89 13.04 4.48 -7.76
N PHE A 90 12.05 3.97 -7.04
CA PHE A 90 11.84 4.30 -5.63
C PHE A 90 13.01 3.85 -4.74
N TYR A 91 13.51 2.63 -4.90
CA TYR A 91 14.67 2.15 -4.14
C TYR A 91 15.93 2.97 -4.41
N ASN A 92 16.21 3.28 -5.66
CA ASN A 92 17.34 4.13 -6.01
C ASN A 92 17.24 5.53 -5.40
N TYR A 93 16.04 6.12 -5.40
CA TYR A 93 15.80 7.41 -4.76
C TYR A 93 16.02 7.32 -3.24
N TYR A 94 15.50 6.30 -2.61
CA TYR A 94 15.60 6.09 -1.17
C TYR A 94 17.05 5.86 -0.73
N ASP A 95 17.80 5.01 -1.42
CA ASP A 95 19.19 4.70 -1.13
C ASP A 95 20.08 5.96 -1.28
N ASN A 96 19.86 6.74 -2.32
CA ASN A 96 20.56 8.00 -2.51
C ASN A 96 20.28 9.01 -1.38
N TRP A 97 19.07 9.00 -0.84
CA TRP A 97 18.68 9.88 0.27
C TRP A 97 19.32 9.49 1.60
N ILE A 98 19.47 8.21 1.88
CA ILE A 98 20.09 7.68 3.10
C ILE A 98 21.61 7.83 3.07
N ILE A 99 22.23 7.55 1.92
CA ILE A 99 23.69 7.58 1.78
C ILE A 99 24.24 9.02 1.81
N THR A 100 23.42 10.01 1.42
CA THR A 100 23.85 11.43 1.38
C THR A 100 23.66 12.17 2.70
N ARG A 101 23.22 11.50 3.75
CA ARG A 101 23.12 12.07 5.11
C ARG A 101 23.98 11.32 6.12
#